data_b38d758b5d253db0de77ce2b4bc79a80
#
_entry.id   b38d758b5d253db0de77ce2b4bc79a80
#
_cell.length_a   1.000
_cell.length_b   1.000
_cell.length_c   1.000
_cell.angle_alpha   90.00
_cell.angle_beta   90.00
_cell.angle_gamma   90.00
#
_symmetry.space_group_name_H-M   'P 1'
#
loop_
_entity.id
_entity.type
_entity.pdbx_description
1 polymer ?
#
loop_
_entity_poly.entity_id
_entity_poly.type
_entity_poly.pdbx_seq_one_letter_code
_entity_poly.pdbx_strand_id
1 'polypeptide(L)'
;DHITADEYQEINEYAMRLINSVRSQAGRPNLVLNKDVMKMAQVIADKYNEDGRSNLDLKGHDNKAVNDASRQFGLDYNSTNKGQYYEDMSGWPTNVISYISHDKVELDGNNWYGWYVNGDPTIVHTVSMDYIKQNIYSDIAAMFFNNKEWDHAANLLNIGDMNHDNDTKHYAFGMSISVLPHTNNVSTHFLLVPDNQYVYNTDPKVTPISNQ
;
A
#
# COMPACT_ATOMS: atom_id res chain seq x y z
N ASP A 1 -1.90 12.46 -9.24
CA ASP A 1 -1.68 12.22 -10.54
C ASP A 1 -0.31 12.06 -11.00
N HIS A 2 0.39 10.97 -10.76
CA HIS A 2 1.74 11.17 -10.70
C HIS A 2 2.51 9.93 -10.96
N ILE A 3 1.94 8.83 -10.59
CA ILE A 3 2.29 7.53 -11.08
C ILE A 3 1.17 7.18 -12.07
N THR A 4 1.50 6.89 -13.30
CA THR A 4 0.50 6.50 -14.31
C THR A 4 -0.18 5.20 -13.93
N ALA A 5 -1.32 4.89 -14.56
CA ALA A 5 -2.01 3.63 -14.30
C ALA A 5 -1.14 2.41 -14.59
N ASP A 6 -0.34 2.46 -15.65
CA ASP A 6 0.58 1.38 -16.01
C ASP A 6 1.71 1.22 -15.00
N GLU A 7 2.23 2.31 -14.48
CA GLU A 7 3.27 2.30 -13.45
C GLU A 7 2.73 1.80 -12.10
N TYR A 8 1.49 2.15 -11.74
CA TYR A 8 0.82 1.56 -10.57
C TYR A 8 0.62 0.06 -10.73
N GLN A 9 0.21 -0.37 -11.91
CA GLN A 9 0.09 -1.78 -12.23
C GLN A 9 1.44 -2.48 -12.05
N GLU A 10 2.51 -1.93 -12.58
CA GLU A 10 3.86 -2.48 -12.47
C GLU A 10 4.34 -2.59 -11.02
N ILE A 11 4.14 -1.56 -10.21
CA ILE A 11 4.48 -1.56 -8.78
C ILE A 11 3.70 -2.64 -8.04
N ASN A 12 2.40 -2.74 -8.29
CA ASN A 12 1.53 -3.71 -7.66
C ASN A 12 1.91 -5.16 -8.03
N GLU A 13 2.17 -5.42 -9.30
CA GLU A 13 2.63 -6.74 -9.75
C GLU A 13 3.98 -7.12 -9.15
N TYR A 14 4.90 -6.17 -9.05
CA TYR A 14 6.20 -6.39 -8.44
C TYR A 14 6.08 -6.74 -6.95
N ALA A 15 5.35 -5.94 -6.17
CA ALA A 15 5.13 -6.21 -4.76
C ALA A 15 4.42 -7.55 -4.53
N MET A 16 3.38 -7.84 -5.29
CA MET A 16 2.66 -9.11 -5.22
C MET A 16 3.58 -10.31 -5.50
N ARG A 17 4.42 -10.24 -6.52
CA ARG A 17 5.37 -11.32 -6.83
C ARG A 17 6.36 -11.57 -5.69
N LEU A 18 6.86 -10.51 -5.06
CA LEU A 18 7.75 -10.64 -3.91
C LEU A 18 7.06 -11.33 -2.74
N ILE A 19 5.87 -10.88 -2.37
CA ILE A 19 5.11 -11.48 -1.27
C ILE A 19 4.75 -12.93 -1.61
N ASN A 20 4.30 -13.21 -2.83
CA ASN A 20 3.94 -14.55 -3.28
C ASN A 20 5.15 -15.51 -3.28
N SER A 21 6.35 -15.01 -3.51
CA SER A 21 7.54 -15.87 -3.43
C SER A 21 7.75 -16.43 -2.02
N VAL A 22 7.49 -15.64 -1.00
CA VAL A 22 7.55 -16.08 0.41
C VAL A 22 6.33 -16.94 0.76
N ARG A 23 5.14 -16.55 0.33
CA ARG A 23 3.91 -17.33 0.55
C ARG A 23 4.01 -18.73 -0.01
N SER A 24 4.50 -18.88 -1.23
CA SER A 24 4.71 -20.18 -1.87
C SER A 24 5.67 -21.07 -1.07
N GLN A 25 6.76 -20.51 -0.56
CA GLN A 25 7.71 -21.24 0.28
C GLN A 25 7.10 -21.66 1.62
N ALA A 26 6.17 -20.86 2.15
CA ALA A 26 5.41 -21.17 3.36
C ALA A 26 4.19 -22.07 3.11
N GLY A 27 3.99 -22.56 1.89
CA GLY A 27 2.84 -23.40 1.53
C GLY A 27 1.50 -22.65 1.54
N ARG A 28 1.54 -21.32 1.39
CA ARG A 28 0.32 -20.48 1.38
C ARG A 28 -0.14 -20.19 -0.04
N PRO A 29 -1.46 -20.08 -0.29
CA PRO A 29 -1.97 -19.67 -1.59
C PRO A 29 -1.43 -18.31 -2.02
N ASN A 30 -1.22 -18.13 -3.32
CA ASN A 30 -0.81 -16.86 -3.88
C ASN A 30 -1.88 -15.79 -3.70
N LEU A 31 -1.44 -14.56 -3.45
CA LEU A 31 -2.26 -13.37 -3.57
C LEU A 31 -2.64 -13.15 -5.04
N VAL A 32 -3.83 -12.62 -5.27
CA VAL A 32 -4.35 -12.25 -6.59
C VAL A 32 -4.49 -10.73 -6.67
N LEU A 33 -3.89 -10.14 -7.69
CA LEU A 33 -4.01 -8.71 -7.90
C LEU A 33 -5.46 -8.33 -8.23
N ASN A 34 -5.98 -7.30 -7.55
CA ASN A 34 -7.34 -6.83 -7.74
C ASN A 34 -7.39 -5.31 -7.93
N LYS A 35 -8.00 -4.86 -9.02
CA LYS A 35 -8.05 -3.44 -9.37
C LYS A 35 -8.81 -2.59 -8.35
N ASP A 36 -9.83 -3.14 -7.71
CA ASP A 36 -10.58 -2.40 -6.70
C ASP A 36 -9.80 -2.29 -5.40
N VAL A 37 -9.04 -3.32 -5.02
CA VAL A 37 -8.12 -3.26 -3.88
C VAL A 37 -6.98 -2.27 -4.15
N MET A 38 -6.47 -2.20 -5.38
CA MET A 38 -5.52 -1.17 -5.79
C MET A 38 -6.11 0.25 -5.64
N LYS A 39 -7.36 0.47 -6.07
CA LYS A 39 -8.05 1.75 -5.88
C LYS A 39 -8.27 2.06 -4.39
N MET A 40 -8.65 1.08 -3.60
CA MET A 40 -8.78 1.24 -2.15
C MET A 40 -7.46 1.67 -1.51
N ALA A 41 -6.35 1.06 -1.92
CA ALA A 41 -5.03 1.44 -1.45
C ALA A 41 -4.69 2.91 -1.80
N GLN A 42 -5.06 3.39 -2.99
CA GLN A 42 -4.90 4.80 -3.37
C GLN A 42 -5.76 5.71 -2.50
N VAL A 43 -7.01 5.35 -2.24
CA VAL A 43 -7.89 6.13 -1.35
C VAL A 43 -7.30 6.22 0.06
N ILE A 44 -6.73 5.14 0.57
CA ILE A 44 -6.07 5.14 1.88
C ILE A 44 -4.84 6.04 1.85
N ALA A 45 -3.98 5.92 0.84
CA ALA A 45 -2.80 6.76 0.69
C ALA A 45 -3.15 8.27 0.65
N ASP A 46 -4.19 8.65 -0.11
CA ASP A 46 -4.68 10.02 -0.16
C ASP A 46 -5.16 10.51 1.21
N LYS A 47 -5.87 9.66 1.95
CA LYS A 47 -6.34 10.00 3.30
C LYS A 47 -5.19 10.18 4.29
N TYR A 48 -4.15 9.36 4.22
CA TYR A 48 -2.94 9.58 5.02
C TYR A 48 -2.33 10.95 4.76
N ASN A 49 -2.27 11.39 3.51
CA ASN A 49 -1.78 12.72 3.16
C ASN A 49 -2.70 13.83 3.66
N GLU A 50 -4.03 13.67 3.51
CA GLU A 50 -5.03 14.62 4.03
C GLU A 50 -4.93 14.78 5.56
N ASP A 51 -4.74 13.67 6.27
CA ASP A 51 -4.68 13.63 7.73
C ASP A 51 -3.27 13.96 8.28
N GLY A 52 -2.30 14.24 7.39
CA GLY A 52 -0.93 14.57 7.77
C GLY A 52 -0.21 13.39 8.44
N ARG A 53 -0.50 12.17 8.00
CA ARG A 53 0.02 10.93 8.59
C ARG A 53 1.04 10.25 7.69
N SER A 54 1.98 9.56 8.31
CA SER A 54 2.96 8.71 7.63
C SER A 54 3.41 7.56 8.53
N ASN A 55 4.02 6.54 7.93
CA ASN A 55 4.64 5.46 8.70
C ASN A 55 5.73 5.95 9.66
N LEU A 56 6.41 7.05 9.30
CA LEU A 56 7.51 7.60 10.08
C LEU A 56 7.07 8.57 11.20
N ASP A 57 5.78 8.83 11.35
CA ASP A 57 5.25 9.65 12.44
C ASP A 57 5.16 8.91 13.79
N LEU A 58 5.41 7.60 13.77
CA LEU A 58 5.39 6.69 14.92
C LEU A 58 4.03 6.60 15.64
N LYS A 59 2.95 7.01 14.98
CA LYS A 59 1.59 6.91 15.52
C LYS A 59 0.84 5.64 15.09
N GLY A 60 1.53 4.77 14.34
CA GLY A 60 0.95 3.55 13.80
C GLY A 60 0.01 3.81 12.61
N HIS A 61 -0.91 2.88 12.37
CA HIS A 61 -1.87 3.00 11.29
C HIS A 61 -2.86 4.16 11.47
N ASP A 62 -3.25 4.78 10.38
CA ASP A 62 -4.44 5.63 10.36
C ASP A 62 -5.69 4.74 10.26
N ASN A 63 -6.08 4.21 11.41
CA ASN A 63 -7.20 3.27 11.48
C ASN A 63 -8.48 3.85 10.91
N LYS A 64 -8.70 5.16 11.10
CA LYS A 64 -9.89 5.82 10.57
C LYS A 64 -9.87 5.85 9.05
N ALA A 65 -8.74 6.21 8.45
CA ALA A 65 -8.56 6.22 7.00
C ALA A 65 -8.83 4.84 6.39
N VAL A 66 -8.25 3.80 6.98
CA VAL A 66 -8.44 2.41 6.50
C VAL A 66 -9.89 1.96 6.67
N ASN A 67 -10.52 2.21 7.83
CA ASN A 67 -11.89 1.80 8.07
C ASN A 67 -12.91 2.56 7.21
N ASP A 68 -12.71 3.86 6.98
CA ASP A 68 -13.55 4.64 6.08
C ASP A 68 -13.45 4.13 4.64
N ALA A 69 -12.25 3.81 4.16
CA ALA A 69 -12.05 3.20 2.86
C ALA A 69 -12.67 1.79 2.80
N SER A 70 -12.50 0.97 3.83
CA SER A 70 -13.10 -0.37 3.91
C SER A 70 -14.61 -0.29 3.77
N ARG A 71 -15.26 0.63 4.49
CA ARG A 71 -16.69 0.87 4.39
C ARG A 71 -17.09 1.33 2.98
N GLN A 72 -16.32 2.22 2.37
CA GLN A 72 -16.58 2.71 1.01
C GLN A 72 -16.54 1.59 -0.02
N PHE A 73 -15.68 0.60 0.17
CA PHE A 73 -15.53 -0.55 -0.74
C PHE A 73 -16.37 -1.77 -0.35
N GLY A 74 -17.29 -1.64 0.62
CA GLY A 74 -18.21 -2.70 0.99
C GLY A 74 -17.58 -3.83 1.81
N LEU A 75 -16.48 -3.56 2.50
CA LEU A 75 -15.79 -4.50 3.35
C LEU A 75 -16.22 -4.35 4.81
N ASP A 76 -16.04 -5.42 5.58
CA ASP A 76 -16.11 -5.32 7.04
C ASP A 76 -15.05 -4.33 7.57
N TYR A 77 -15.36 -3.65 8.65
CA TYR A 77 -14.47 -2.64 9.21
C TYR A 77 -14.65 -2.49 10.72
N ASN A 78 -13.64 -1.96 11.38
CA ASN A 78 -13.72 -1.68 12.81
C ASN A 78 -14.36 -0.29 13.04
N SER A 79 -15.63 -0.28 13.40
CA SER A 79 -16.41 0.95 13.64
C SER A 79 -15.90 1.82 14.80
N THR A 80 -15.08 1.26 15.68
CA THR A 80 -14.50 2.00 16.81
C THR A 80 -13.20 2.73 16.44
N ASN A 81 -12.61 2.45 15.29
CA ASN A 81 -11.30 2.92 14.85
C ASN A 81 -10.13 2.61 15.82
N LYS A 82 -10.30 1.62 16.69
CA LYS A 82 -9.21 1.16 17.57
C LYS A 82 -8.27 0.15 16.91
N GLY A 83 -8.54 -0.22 15.68
CA GLY A 83 -7.77 -1.10 14.82
C GLY A 83 -8.35 -1.11 13.42
N GLN A 84 -7.72 -1.84 12.53
CA GLN A 84 -8.14 -2.04 11.14
C GLN A 84 -7.80 -3.48 10.72
N TYR A 85 -8.30 -3.96 9.55
CA TYR A 85 -8.20 -5.37 9.20
C TYR A 85 -7.31 -5.69 8.00
N TYR A 86 -6.92 -4.71 7.17
CA TYR A 86 -6.42 -5.03 5.84
C TYR A 86 -5.03 -4.49 5.53
N GLU A 87 -4.57 -3.46 6.23
CA GLU A 87 -3.34 -2.76 5.87
C GLU A 87 -2.13 -3.28 6.63
N ASP A 88 -1.09 -3.64 5.88
CA ASP A 88 0.29 -3.61 6.34
C ASP A 88 0.96 -2.35 5.80
N MET A 89 1.68 -1.65 6.66
CA MET A 89 2.31 -0.39 6.32
C MET A 89 3.79 -0.43 6.62
N SER A 90 4.57 0.11 5.71
CA SER A 90 6.00 0.39 5.87
C SER A 90 6.33 1.73 5.25
N GLY A 91 7.59 2.05 5.10
CA GLY A 91 7.99 3.29 4.49
C GLY A 91 9.47 3.57 4.63
N TRP A 92 9.90 4.63 3.97
CA TRP A 92 11.28 5.07 4.01
C TRP A 92 11.37 6.60 4.01
N PRO A 93 12.42 7.17 4.63
CA PRO A 93 12.74 8.57 4.43
C PRO A 93 13.37 8.73 3.05
N THR A 94 13.01 9.80 2.35
CA THR A 94 13.73 10.22 1.16
C THR A 94 14.57 11.46 1.49
N ASN A 95 15.71 11.62 0.84
CA ASN A 95 16.53 12.82 0.99
C ASN A 95 15.93 14.05 0.29
N VAL A 96 14.74 13.92 -0.24
CA VAL A 96 14.05 14.93 -1.01
C VAL A 96 12.88 15.46 -0.21
N ILE A 97 12.94 16.72 0.16
CA ILE A 97 11.87 17.39 0.86
C ILE A 97 10.93 17.98 -0.17
N SER A 98 9.88 17.28 -0.51
CA SER A 98 8.66 17.82 -1.12
C SER A 98 7.80 16.72 -1.72
N TYR A 99 6.62 17.07 -2.15
CA TYR A 99 5.76 16.09 -2.81
C TYR A 99 6.27 15.74 -4.19
N ILE A 100 5.93 14.54 -4.60
CA ILE A 100 6.16 14.08 -5.96
C ILE A 100 5.48 15.05 -6.91
N SER A 101 6.26 15.70 -7.74
CA SER A 101 5.70 16.30 -8.93
C SER A 101 5.50 15.17 -9.93
N HIS A 102 4.42 15.25 -10.54
CA HIS A 102 3.91 14.25 -11.40
C HIS A 102 4.35 14.38 -12.84
N ASP A 103 5.18 15.32 -13.11
CA ASP A 103 5.77 15.47 -14.41
C ASP A 103 6.89 14.44 -14.58
N LYS A 104 6.62 13.49 -15.42
CA LYS A 104 7.61 12.53 -15.87
C LYS A 104 8.70 13.28 -16.62
N VAL A 105 9.88 13.25 -16.09
CA VAL A 105 11.06 13.81 -16.77
C VAL A 105 11.86 12.67 -17.37
N GLU A 106 12.07 12.73 -18.66
CA GLU A 106 12.93 11.79 -19.37
C GLU A 106 14.38 12.28 -19.30
N LEU A 107 15.23 11.57 -18.58
CA LEU A 107 16.65 11.83 -18.49
C LEU A 107 17.41 10.60 -18.98
N ASP A 108 18.24 10.78 -20.01
CA ASP A 108 19.09 9.72 -20.56
C ASP A 108 18.34 8.42 -20.93
N GLY A 109 17.12 8.54 -21.46
CA GLY A 109 16.31 7.41 -21.87
C GLY A 109 15.66 6.63 -20.72
N ASN A 110 15.81 7.08 -19.47
CA ASN A 110 15.13 6.53 -18.31
C ASN A 110 13.95 7.41 -17.90
N ASN A 111 12.90 6.77 -17.42
CA ASN A 111 11.76 7.49 -16.85
C ASN A 111 12.06 7.87 -15.41
N TRP A 112 12.03 9.15 -15.12
CA TRP A 112 12.29 9.69 -13.80
C TRP A 112 11.07 10.46 -13.28
N TYR A 113 10.83 10.41 -11.98
CA TYR A 113 9.82 11.20 -11.29
C TYR A 113 10.48 12.41 -10.65
N GLY A 114 9.98 13.60 -10.96
CA GLY A 114 10.51 14.84 -10.41
C GLY A 114 9.98 15.10 -9.00
N TRP A 115 10.84 15.65 -8.17
CA TRP A 115 10.54 16.14 -6.84
C TRP A 115 10.74 17.66 -6.82
N TYR A 116 9.87 18.38 -6.08
CA TYR A 116 9.97 19.82 -5.97
C TYR A 116 10.19 20.22 -4.51
N VAL A 117 10.98 21.25 -4.28
CA VAL A 117 11.22 21.82 -2.96
C VAL A 117 10.38 23.09 -2.80
N ASN A 118 9.59 23.17 -1.74
CA ASN A 118 8.81 24.36 -1.35
C ASN A 118 7.87 24.90 -2.42
N GLY A 119 7.32 24.06 -3.28
CA GLY A 119 6.43 24.49 -4.36
C GLY A 119 7.14 25.20 -5.52
N ASP A 120 8.46 25.33 -5.49
CA ASP A 120 9.26 25.79 -6.60
C ASP A 120 9.37 24.67 -7.63
N PRO A 121 9.11 24.91 -8.91
CA PRO A 121 9.26 23.91 -9.97
C PRO A 121 10.72 23.50 -10.24
N THR A 122 11.66 23.90 -9.41
CA THR A 122 13.05 23.44 -9.50
C THR A 122 13.10 21.95 -9.12
N ILE A 123 13.43 21.10 -10.09
CA ILE A 123 13.62 19.68 -9.85
C ILE A 123 14.89 19.49 -9.04
N VAL A 124 14.76 19.01 -7.81
CA VAL A 124 15.90 18.81 -6.91
C VAL A 124 16.45 17.40 -7.02
N HIS A 125 15.58 16.42 -7.21
CA HIS A 125 15.92 15.04 -7.46
C HIS A 125 14.93 14.37 -8.39
N THR A 126 15.40 13.34 -9.06
CA THR A 126 14.57 12.45 -9.87
C THR A 126 14.64 11.05 -9.29
N VAL A 127 13.51 10.35 -9.30
CA VAL A 127 13.38 9.01 -8.76
C VAL A 127 12.98 8.06 -9.87
N SER A 128 13.77 7.02 -10.08
CA SER A 128 13.45 6.00 -11.08
C SER A 128 12.47 4.97 -10.53
N MET A 129 11.82 4.23 -11.42
CA MET A 129 11.03 3.06 -11.07
C MET A 129 11.88 2.01 -10.32
N ASP A 130 13.13 1.85 -10.70
CA ASP A 130 14.06 0.93 -10.01
C ASP A 130 14.31 1.33 -8.56
N TYR A 131 14.42 2.63 -8.28
CA TYR A 131 14.55 3.14 -6.91
C TYR A 131 13.28 2.85 -6.09
N ILE A 132 12.11 3.06 -6.67
CA ILE A 132 10.82 2.73 -6.01
C ILE A 132 10.75 1.23 -5.72
N LYS A 133 11.05 0.39 -6.68
CA LYS A 133 11.06 -1.06 -6.52
C LYS A 133 12.08 -1.53 -5.49
N GLN A 134 13.26 -0.94 -5.46
CA GLN A 134 14.29 -1.27 -4.45
C GLN A 134 13.79 -0.97 -3.03
N ASN A 135 13.10 0.15 -2.83
CA ASN A 135 12.54 0.48 -1.52
C ASN A 135 11.34 -0.41 -1.16
N ILE A 136 10.48 -0.73 -2.11
CA ILE A 136 9.40 -1.72 -1.91
C ILE A 136 9.98 -3.08 -1.53
N TYR A 137 11.05 -3.53 -2.18
CA TYR A 137 11.75 -4.75 -1.80
C TYR A 137 12.24 -4.69 -0.36
N SER A 138 12.88 -3.59 0.02
CA SER A 138 13.41 -3.40 1.37
C SER A 138 12.30 -3.38 2.42
N ASP A 139 11.18 -2.75 2.12
CA ASP A 139 10.00 -2.71 3.00
C ASP A 139 9.41 -4.12 3.21
N ILE A 140 9.20 -4.87 2.13
CA ILE A 140 8.68 -6.23 2.21
C ILE A 140 9.67 -7.15 2.93
N ALA A 141 10.96 -7.05 2.63
CA ALA A 141 11.98 -7.81 3.32
C ALA A 141 12.03 -7.48 4.82
N ALA A 142 11.89 -6.21 5.20
CA ALA A 142 11.82 -5.81 6.59
C ALA A 142 10.57 -6.37 7.29
N MET A 143 9.42 -6.36 6.65
CA MET A 143 8.18 -6.93 7.20
C MET A 143 8.28 -8.44 7.44
N PHE A 144 9.02 -9.18 6.59
CA PHE A 144 9.20 -10.62 6.78
C PHE A 144 10.34 -11.00 7.72
N PHE A 145 11.43 -10.22 7.76
CA PHE A 145 12.71 -10.67 8.32
C PHE A 145 13.34 -9.72 9.33
N ASN A 146 12.60 -8.76 9.88
CA ASN A 146 13.18 -7.79 10.82
C ASN A 146 13.57 -8.36 12.19
N ASN A 147 13.17 -9.57 12.52
CA ASN A 147 13.39 -10.33 13.75
C ASN A 147 12.99 -9.62 15.08
N LYS A 148 12.26 -8.55 15.03
CA LYS A 148 11.82 -7.78 16.20
C LYS A 148 10.32 -7.92 16.47
N GLU A 149 9.55 -8.09 15.44
CA GLU A 149 8.12 -8.35 15.51
C GLU A 149 7.71 -9.22 14.31
N TRP A 150 6.65 -9.99 14.47
CA TRP A 150 6.21 -10.96 13.48
C TRP A 150 4.81 -10.67 12.93
N ASP A 151 4.17 -9.59 13.40
CA ASP A 151 2.78 -9.30 13.07
C ASP A 151 2.60 -9.06 11.56
N HIS A 152 3.51 -8.29 10.94
CA HIS A 152 3.47 -8.09 9.49
C HIS A 152 3.71 -9.38 8.71
N ALA A 153 4.71 -10.18 9.11
CA ALA A 153 4.96 -11.47 8.47
C ALA A 153 3.78 -12.41 8.63
N ALA A 154 3.22 -12.50 9.84
CA ALA A 154 2.04 -13.32 10.11
C ALA A 154 0.83 -12.88 9.29
N ASN A 155 0.59 -11.58 9.15
CA ASN A 155 -0.49 -11.05 8.34
C ASN A 155 -0.27 -11.30 6.84
N LEU A 156 0.92 -11.00 6.31
CA LEU A 156 1.25 -11.24 4.90
C LEU A 156 1.20 -12.73 4.51
N LEU A 157 1.44 -13.63 5.46
CA LEU A 157 1.35 -15.08 5.28
C LEU A 157 -0.02 -15.64 5.69
N ASN A 158 -0.82 -14.87 6.42
CA ASN A 158 -2.08 -15.29 7.04
C ASN A 158 -1.91 -16.54 7.91
N ILE A 159 -1.01 -16.47 8.87
CA ILE A 159 -0.71 -17.54 9.83
C ILE A 159 -0.90 -17.08 11.27
N GLY A 160 -0.99 -18.05 12.20
CA GLY A 160 -1.17 -17.75 13.61
C GLY A 160 -2.49 -17.05 13.91
N ASP A 161 -2.47 -16.10 14.83
CA ASP A 161 -3.65 -15.32 15.23
C ASP A 161 -4.16 -14.38 14.13
N MET A 162 -3.35 -14.12 13.11
CA MET A 162 -3.72 -13.36 11.93
C MET A 162 -4.39 -14.23 10.85
N ASN A 163 -4.49 -15.52 11.09
CA ASN A 163 -5.24 -16.43 10.22
C ASN A 163 -6.72 -16.40 10.64
N HIS A 164 -7.45 -15.39 10.20
CA HIS A 164 -8.88 -15.27 10.46
C HIS A 164 -9.71 -16.32 9.74
N ASP A 165 -9.08 -17.15 8.93
CA ASP A 165 -9.72 -18.16 8.09
C ASP A 165 -8.94 -19.44 8.02
N ASN A 166 -9.62 -20.54 8.33
CA ASN A 166 -9.11 -21.88 8.12
C ASN A 166 -8.73 -22.12 6.65
N ASP A 167 -7.54 -21.70 6.28
CA ASP A 167 -6.64 -22.35 5.36
C ASP A 167 -6.79 -22.28 3.87
N THR A 168 -7.85 -21.87 3.24
CA THR A 168 -7.97 -22.09 1.79
C THR A 168 -8.39 -20.88 0.99
N LYS A 169 -8.52 -19.74 1.62
CA LYS A 169 -9.11 -18.60 0.95
C LYS A 169 -8.11 -17.81 0.15
N HIS A 170 -8.58 -17.35 -0.98
CA HIS A 170 -7.88 -16.41 -1.83
C HIS A 170 -7.93 -15.02 -1.21
N TYR A 171 -6.81 -14.32 -1.31
CA TYR A 171 -6.68 -12.93 -0.89
C TYR A 171 -6.50 -12.05 -2.10
N ALA A 172 -7.33 -11.04 -2.22
CA ALA A 172 -7.14 -9.97 -3.16
C ALA A 172 -6.06 -9.02 -2.63
N PHE A 173 -5.19 -8.56 -3.51
CA PHE A 173 -4.07 -7.69 -3.19
C PHE A 173 -4.12 -6.39 -3.97
N GLY A 174 -3.69 -5.34 -3.32
CA GLY A 174 -3.39 -4.05 -3.92
C GLY A 174 -2.49 -3.25 -3.00
N MET A 175 -1.70 -2.36 -3.56
CA MET A 175 -0.87 -1.44 -2.80
C MET A 175 -0.86 -0.04 -3.38
N SER A 176 -0.50 0.93 -2.57
CA SER A 176 -0.23 2.29 -2.99
C SER A 176 0.92 2.89 -2.17
N ILE A 177 1.34 4.07 -2.59
CA ILE A 177 2.38 4.85 -1.94
C ILE A 177 1.80 6.22 -1.61
N SER A 178 2.05 6.71 -0.39
CA SER A 178 1.81 8.09 -0.03
C SER A 178 3.11 8.80 0.28
N VAL A 179 3.15 10.08 -0.07
CA VAL A 179 4.26 10.96 0.28
C VAL A 179 3.66 12.14 1.03
N LEU A 180 4.00 12.27 2.29
CA LEU A 180 3.48 13.35 3.11
C LEU A 180 4.04 14.69 2.60
N PRO A 181 3.18 15.61 2.14
CA PRO A 181 3.62 16.89 1.58
C PRO A 181 4.56 17.66 2.52
N HIS A 182 5.56 18.31 1.95
CA HIS A 182 6.57 19.10 2.64
C HIS A 182 7.43 18.32 3.65
N THR A 183 7.46 17.00 3.52
CA THR A 183 8.32 16.13 4.32
C THR A 183 9.13 15.21 3.40
N ASN A 184 10.02 14.43 4.03
CA ASN A 184 10.72 13.36 3.35
C ASN A 184 10.13 11.96 3.64
N ASN A 185 8.88 11.90 4.10
CA ASN A 185 8.26 10.66 4.55
C ASN A 185 7.46 10.02 3.42
N VAL A 186 7.92 8.87 2.98
CA VAL A 186 7.21 7.97 2.05
C VAL A 186 6.64 6.81 2.82
N SER A 187 5.37 6.51 2.61
CA SER A 187 4.71 5.34 3.19
C SER A 187 4.21 4.41 2.11
N THR A 188 4.34 3.12 2.35
CA THR A 188 3.77 2.05 1.51
C THR A 188 2.59 1.41 2.22
N HIS A 189 1.51 1.22 1.49
CA HIS A 189 0.26 0.68 1.98
C HIS A 189 -0.04 -0.61 1.22
N PHE A 190 0.10 -1.75 1.88
CA PHE A 190 -0.16 -3.07 1.32
C PHE A 190 -1.48 -3.58 1.86
N LEU A 191 -2.44 -3.89 0.99
CA LEU A 191 -3.75 -4.40 1.39
C LEU A 191 -3.91 -5.85 0.99
N LEU A 192 -4.30 -6.67 1.96
CA LEU A 192 -4.70 -8.05 1.77
C LEU A 192 -6.16 -8.20 2.20
N VAL A 193 -7.02 -8.50 1.25
CA VAL A 193 -8.47 -8.60 1.48
C VAL A 193 -8.93 -10.03 1.24
N PRO A 194 -9.30 -10.77 2.29
CA PRO A 194 -9.82 -12.14 2.15
C PRO A 194 -11.24 -12.14 1.60
N ASP A 195 -11.60 -13.17 0.84
CA ASP A 195 -12.90 -13.29 0.19
C ASP A 195 -14.09 -13.21 1.15
N ASN A 196 -13.91 -13.64 2.41
CA ASN A 196 -14.99 -13.64 3.40
C ASN A 196 -15.27 -12.25 4.03
N GLN A 197 -14.45 -11.27 3.76
CA GLN A 197 -14.63 -9.90 4.27
C GLN A 197 -15.52 -9.03 3.36
N TYR A 198 -15.95 -9.55 2.20
CA TYR A 198 -16.89 -8.86 1.35
C TYR A 198 -18.27 -8.84 2.01
N VAL A 199 -18.66 -7.69 2.50
CA VAL A 199 -20.01 -7.46 3.01
C VAL A 199 -20.92 -7.12 1.85
N TYR A 200 -22.03 -7.82 1.74
CA TYR A 200 -23.05 -7.47 0.75
C TYR A 200 -23.68 -6.13 1.11
N ASN A 201 -23.30 -5.09 0.40
CA ASN A 201 -23.80 -3.76 0.67
C ASN A 201 -24.70 -3.30 -0.49
N THR A 202 -25.93 -2.94 -0.14
CA THR A 202 -26.92 -2.40 -1.08
C THR A 202 -26.90 -0.88 -1.18
N ASP A 203 -25.99 -0.20 -0.46
CA ASP A 203 -25.85 1.25 -0.55
C ASP A 203 -25.25 1.63 -1.91
N PRO A 204 -25.97 2.42 -2.74
CA PRO A 204 -25.49 2.82 -4.06
C PRO A 204 -24.23 3.71 -4.02
N LYS A 205 -23.84 4.21 -2.85
CA LYS A 205 -22.59 4.98 -2.66
C LYS A 205 -21.37 4.09 -2.42
N VAL A 206 -21.57 2.79 -2.28
CA VAL A 206 -20.50 1.84 -2.06
C VAL A 206 -20.08 1.26 -3.40
N THR A 207 -18.78 1.26 -3.66
CA THR A 207 -18.18 0.55 -4.79
C THR A 207 -17.71 -0.81 -4.28
N PRO A 208 -18.46 -1.89 -4.50
CA PRO A 208 -18.03 -3.21 -4.03
C PRO A 208 -16.79 -3.69 -4.79
N ILE A 209 -15.94 -4.42 -4.11
CA ILE A 209 -14.82 -5.11 -4.74
C ILE A 209 -15.37 -6.24 -5.61
N SER A 210 -15.02 -6.23 -6.88
CA SER A 210 -15.46 -7.26 -7.80
C SER A 210 -14.62 -8.54 -7.64
N ASN A 211 -15.28 -9.66 -7.56
CA ASN A 211 -14.64 -10.96 -7.71
C ASN A 211 -14.26 -11.15 -9.19
N GLN A 212 -13.08 -10.77 -9.59
CA GLN A 212 -12.54 -11.05 -10.91
C GLN A 212 -11.41 -12.06 -10.82
#